data_d2190b912c8e6b9f6c958875d307d36f
#
_entry.id   d2190b912c8e6b9f6c958875d307d36f
#
_cell.length_a   1.000
_cell.length_b   1.000
_cell.length_c   1.000
_cell.angle_alpha   90.00
_cell.angle_beta   90.00
_cell.angle_gamma   90.00
#
_symmetry.space_group_name_H-M   'P 1'
#
loop_
_entity.id
_entity.type
_entity.pdbx_description
1 polymer ?
#
loop_
_entity_poly.entity_id
_entity_poly.type
_entity_poly.pdbx_seq_one_letter_code
_entity_poly.pdbx_strand_id
1 'polypeptide(L)'
;MIPLTKDKRMLGYEVLAPYPDISCFVTTRHGGYSTGSYASFNCTPYTGDNADCIRKNRELLCTALPVRPQELIIPFQTHGTDSLIIDDTYLNATHSERQAMLQGIDALITRMPGCCICISTADCIPVLLYDRQRRIVAAVHAGWRGTVNRILAKTLHRMQSAYGTRGTDVIACIGPGISLDSFEVGDEVYEAFRTENFPMEYISVWKPETHKYHIDLWAANRLQLSDFGVPPRQIENAGICTYRQHEDFFSARRLGIKSGRILSGIMLNRQEKEERK
;
A
#
# COMPACT_ATOMS: atom_id res chain seq x y z
N MET A 1 -3.27 9.01 -11.58
CA MET A 1 -2.43 9.53 -10.45
C MET A 1 -1.90 10.92 -10.75
N ILE A 2 -1.80 11.78 -9.75
CA ILE A 2 -1.37 13.20 -9.86
C ILE A 2 -0.07 13.42 -9.09
N PRO A 3 0.86 14.25 -9.61
CA PRO A 3 2.08 14.64 -8.88
C PRO A 3 1.74 15.47 -7.64
N LEU A 4 2.27 15.08 -6.47
CA LEU A 4 2.17 15.85 -5.22
C LEU A 4 3.38 16.75 -5.02
N THR A 5 4.50 16.47 -5.69
CA THR A 5 5.73 17.27 -5.66
C THR A 5 6.18 17.61 -7.07
N LYS A 6 6.85 18.77 -7.23
CA LYS A 6 7.33 19.25 -8.55
C LYS A 6 8.31 18.28 -9.23
N ASP A 7 9.10 17.58 -8.43
CA ASP A 7 10.09 16.59 -8.90
C ASP A 7 9.51 15.18 -9.05
N LYS A 8 8.19 15.02 -8.90
CA LYS A 8 7.45 13.77 -9.04
C LYS A 8 7.93 12.64 -8.11
N ARG A 9 8.63 12.95 -7.01
CA ARG A 9 9.02 11.92 -6.02
C ARG A 9 7.83 11.35 -5.28
N MET A 10 6.70 12.05 -5.27
CA MET A 10 5.45 11.63 -4.65
C MET A 10 4.28 11.84 -5.60
N LEU A 11 3.41 10.84 -5.66
CA LEU A 11 2.18 10.82 -6.44
C LEU A 11 0.98 10.62 -5.50
N GLY A 12 -0.16 11.18 -5.85
CA GLY A 12 -1.45 11.00 -5.19
C GLY A 12 -2.49 10.41 -6.13
N TYR A 13 -3.70 10.20 -5.60
CA TYR A 13 -4.83 9.66 -6.34
C TYR A 13 -5.89 10.73 -6.59
N GLU A 14 -6.46 10.74 -7.80
CA GLU A 14 -7.47 11.71 -8.21
C GLU A 14 -8.78 11.53 -7.44
N VAL A 15 -9.17 10.27 -7.18
CA VAL A 15 -10.41 9.94 -6.45
C VAL A 15 -10.38 10.44 -5.00
N LEU A 16 -9.20 10.64 -4.43
CA LEU A 16 -9.01 11.17 -3.07
C LEU A 16 -8.76 12.69 -3.02
N ALA A 17 -8.49 13.34 -4.14
CA ALA A 17 -8.26 14.79 -4.20
C ALA A 17 -9.40 15.66 -3.63
N PRO A 18 -10.69 15.27 -3.74
CA PRO A 18 -11.79 16.02 -3.14
C PRO A 18 -11.87 15.99 -1.60
N TYR A 19 -11.00 15.22 -0.92
CA TYR A 19 -11.05 15.02 0.53
C TYR A 19 -9.85 15.67 1.23
N PRO A 20 -9.96 16.95 1.65
CA PRO A 20 -8.85 17.67 2.28
C PRO A 20 -8.51 17.21 3.68
N ASP A 21 -9.38 16.41 4.30
CA ASP A 21 -9.20 15.85 5.63
C ASP A 21 -8.29 14.62 5.67
N ILE A 22 -7.79 14.17 4.51
CA ILE A 22 -6.82 13.09 4.40
C ILE A 22 -5.59 13.53 3.59
N SER A 23 -4.47 12.89 3.85
CA SER A 23 -3.29 12.90 2.99
C SER A 23 -2.96 11.48 2.56
N CYS A 24 -2.70 11.27 1.29
CA CYS A 24 -2.29 9.98 0.75
C CYS A 24 -1.17 10.17 -0.27
N PHE A 25 -0.29 9.20 -0.37
CA PHE A 25 0.83 9.25 -1.29
C PHE A 25 1.33 7.87 -1.70
N VAL A 26 2.03 7.85 -2.82
CA VAL A 26 2.90 6.78 -3.29
C VAL A 26 4.25 7.42 -3.64
N THR A 27 5.35 6.88 -3.12
CA THR A 27 6.68 7.37 -3.53
C THR A 27 7.09 6.78 -4.87
N THR A 28 7.82 7.55 -5.66
CA THR A 28 8.65 7.01 -6.73
C THR A 28 10.04 6.66 -6.17
N ARG A 29 10.97 6.25 -7.03
CA ARG A 29 12.36 6.00 -6.58
C ARG A 29 13.29 7.21 -6.74
N HIS A 30 12.77 8.38 -7.14
CA HIS A 30 13.55 9.56 -7.46
C HIS A 30 13.82 10.49 -6.27
N GLY A 31 14.91 11.24 -6.35
CA GLY A 31 15.16 12.40 -5.48
C GLY A 31 15.59 12.08 -4.05
N GLY A 32 16.03 10.84 -3.78
CA GLY A 32 16.49 10.43 -2.46
C GLY A 32 18.01 10.34 -2.32
N TYR A 33 18.45 9.81 -1.20
CA TYR A 33 19.85 9.72 -0.77
C TYR A 33 20.44 8.30 -0.86
N SER A 34 19.62 7.27 -1.05
CA SER A 34 20.09 5.90 -1.16
C SER A 34 20.82 5.67 -2.48
N THR A 35 21.75 4.70 -2.49
CA THR A 35 22.62 4.39 -3.64
C THR A 35 22.50 2.94 -4.09
N GLY A 36 23.13 2.58 -5.19
CA GLY A 36 23.14 1.22 -5.72
C GLY A 36 21.72 0.71 -6.05
N SER A 37 21.39 -0.49 -5.65
CA SER A 37 20.06 -1.11 -5.88
C SER A 37 18.92 -0.45 -5.09
N TYR A 38 19.25 0.41 -4.11
CA TYR A 38 18.29 1.19 -3.32
C TYR A 38 18.09 2.61 -3.84
N ALA A 39 18.80 2.99 -4.92
CA ALA A 39 18.75 4.34 -5.48
C ALA A 39 17.35 4.66 -6.04
N SER A 40 16.75 5.76 -5.52
CA SER A 40 17.37 6.66 -4.56
C SER A 40 16.46 6.94 -3.34
N PHE A 41 15.13 6.88 -3.49
CA PHE A 41 14.16 7.33 -2.46
C PHE A 41 13.55 6.15 -1.70
N ASN A 42 14.42 5.26 -1.15
CA ASN A 42 13.98 4.17 -0.30
C ASN A 42 13.72 4.68 1.13
N CYS A 43 12.47 4.60 1.60
CA CYS A 43 12.04 5.06 2.92
C CYS A 43 11.79 3.91 3.92
N THR A 44 11.87 2.65 3.48
CA THR A 44 11.59 1.50 4.34
C THR A 44 12.82 0.99 5.08
N PRO A 45 12.71 0.64 6.38
CA PRO A 45 13.86 0.21 7.19
C PRO A 45 14.21 -1.28 6.98
N TYR A 46 13.40 -2.03 6.25
CA TYR A 46 13.46 -3.50 6.21
C TYR A 46 14.12 -4.07 4.94
N THR A 47 14.96 -3.29 4.26
CA THR A 47 15.57 -3.68 2.99
C THR A 47 17.05 -4.02 3.04
N GLY A 48 17.75 -3.67 4.14
CA GLY A 48 19.22 -3.76 4.23
C GLY A 48 19.96 -2.56 3.61
N ASP A 49 19.24 -1.47 3.28
CA ASP A 49 19.83 -0.18 2.88
C ASP A 49 20.52 0.54 4.05
N ASN A 50 21.30 1.54 3.74
CA ASN A 50 21.99 2.36 4.74
C ASN A 50 20.98 3.13 5.61
N ALA A 51 21.06 2.97 6.94
CA ALA A 51 20.13 3.56 7.90
C ALA A 51 20.08 5.10 7.83
N ASP A 52 21.23 5.77 7.60
CA ASP A 52 21.30 7.23 7.46
C ASP A 52 20.62 7.72 6.17
N CYS A 53 20.75 6.97 5.07
CA CYS A 53 20.04 7.28 3.83
C CYS A 53 18.54 7.15 4.03
N ILE A 54 18.07 6.07 4.67
CA ILE A 54 16.64 5.87 4.99
C ILE A 54 16.12 7.00 5.89
N ARG A 55 16.87 7.39 6.91
CA ARG A 55 16.50 8.53 7.80
C ARG A 55 16.33 9.82 7.01
N LYS A 56 17.31 10.17 6.18
CA LYS A 56 17.26 11.38 5.32
C LYS A 56 16.11 11.32 4.32
N ASN A 57 15.83 10.15 3.74
CA ASN A 57 14.71 9.97 2.83
C ASN A 57 13.36 10.19 3.54
N ARG A 58 13.20 9.71 4.77
CA ARG A 58 11.99 9.94 5.59
C ARG A 58 11.84 11.41 5.99
N GLU A 59 12.92 12.07 6.37
CA GLU A 59 12.91 13.50 6.64
C GLU A 59 12.44 14.27 5.39
N LEU A 60 13.01 13.93 4.23
CA LEU A 60 12.64 14.52 2.94
C LEU A 60 11.18 14.22 2.55
N LEU A 61 10.69 13.00 2.79
CA LEU A 61 9.27 12.65 2.60
C LEU A 61 8.37 13.56 3.44
N CYS A 62 8.72 13.77 4.70
CA CYS A 62 7.93 14.56 5.64
C CYS A 62 7.97 16.08 5.35
N THR A 63 8.85 16.58 4.48
CA THR A 63 8.77 17.98 4.03
C THR A 63 7.53 18.28 3.18
N ALA A 64 6.97 17.25 2.56
CA ALA A 64 5.78 17.36 1.70
C ALA A 64 4.50 16.87 2.38
N LEU A 65 4.56 16.44 3.63
CA LEU A 65 3.44 15.89 4.39
C LEU A 65 3.34 16.59 5.76
N PRO A 66 2.14 16.77 6.32
CA PRO A 66 1.95 17.36 7.65
C PRO A 66 2.23 16.35 8.78
N VAL A 67 3.35 15.61 8.69
CA VAL A 67 3.77 14.58 9.64
C VAL A 67 5.26 14.64 9.92
N ARG A 68 5.66 14.15 11.08
CA ARG A 68 7.07 13.95 11.44
C ARG A 68 7.50 12.52 11.09
N PRO A 69 8.81 12.25 10.88
CA PRO A 69 9.31 10.91 10.55
C PRO A 69 8.90 9.80 11.53
N GLN A 70 8.74 10.11 12.82
CA GLN A 70 8.30 9.17 13.85
C GLN A 70 6.79 8.86 13.82
N GLU A 71 6.01 9.62 13.06
CA GLU A 71 4.57 9.40 12.85
C GLU A 71 4.29 8.52 11.63
N LEU A 72 5.34 8.16 10.87
CA LEU A 72 5.27 7.15 9.82
C LEU A 72 5.27 5.75 10.45
N ILE A 73 4.15 5.06 10.37
CA ILE A 73 3.98 3.71 10.92
C ILE A 73 4.11 2.70 9.78
N ILE A 74 5.23 1.96 9.78
CA ILE A 74 5.58 1.01 8.72
C ILE A 74 5.75 -0.37 9.37
N PRO A 75 4.94 -1.39 9.01
CA PRO A 75 5.04 -2.73 9.59
C PRO A 75 6.18 -3.54 8.95
N PHE A 76 6.62 -4.57 9.65
CA PHE A 76 7.44 -5.63 9.07
C PHE A 76 6.54 -6.66 8.39
N GLN A 77 6.35 -6.50 7.09
CA GLN A 77 5.45 -7.29 6.25
C GLN A 77 6.02 -8.67 5.94
N THR A 78 5.19 -9.70 6.01
CA THR A 78 5.58 -11.10 5.77
C THR A 78 4.78 -11.78 4.66
N HIS A 79 4.00 -11.00 3.88
CA HIS A 79 3.08 -11.48 2.85
C HIS A 79 1.96 -12.37 3.42
N GLY A 80 1.60 -12.12 4.67
CA GLY A 80 0.48 -12.76 5.38
C GLY A 80 -0.85 -12.05 5.16
N THR A 81 -1.77 -12.23 6.12
CA THR A 81 -3.09 -11.56 6.12
C THR A 81 -3.39 -10.86 7.43
N ASP A 82 -2.41 -10.75 8.32
CA ASP A 82 -2.62 -10.11 9.61
C ASP A 82 -2.69 -8.58 9.44
N SER A 83 -3.64 -8.00 10.16
CA SER A 83 -3.84 -6.56 10.18
C SER A 83 -3.79 -6.02 11.61
N LEU A 84 -3.37 -4.77 11.78
CA LEU A 84 -3.30 -4.11 13.08
C LEU A 84 -4.12 -2.82 13.04
N ILE A 85 -4.94 -2.61 14.08
CA ILE A 85 -5.58 -1.31 14.33
C ILE A 85 -4.61 -0.45 15.14
N ILE A 86 -4.27 0.72 14.61
CA ILE A 86 -3.49 1.73 15.29
C ILE A 86 -4.46 2.63 16.05
N ASP A 87 -4.50 2.44 17.35
CA ASP A 87 -5.37 3.11 18.31
C ASP A 87 -4.59 3.63 19.52
N ASP A 88 -5.29 4.04 20.58
CA ASP A 88 -4.67 4.51 21.82
C ASP A 88 -3.80 3.45 22.49
N THR A 89 -4.12 2.16 22.35
CA THR A 89 -3.30 1.05 22.88
C THR A 89 -1.92 1.07 22.22
N TYR A 90 -1.89 1.15 20.88
CA TYR A 90 -0.65 1.27 20.14
C TYR A 90 0.10 2.57 20.47
N LEU A 91 -0.61 3.71 20.54
CA LEU A 91 0.00 5.03 20.76
C LEU A 91 0.58 5.19 22.17
N ASN A 92 0.03 4.52 23.17
CA ASN A 92 0.50 4.55 24.56
C ASN A 92 1.57 3.47 24.85
N ALA A 93 1.77 2.51 23.94
CA ALA A 93 2.78 1.48 24.09
C ALA A 93 4.21 2.06 23.98
N THR A 94 5.16 1.40 24.62
CA THR A 94 6.60 1.72 24.52
C THR A 94 7.12 1.48 23.09
N HIS A 95 8.28 2.02 22.76
CA HIS A 95 8.88 1.81 21.44
C HIS A 95 9.08 0.32 21.13
N SER A 96 9.55 -0.48 22.11
CA SER A 96 9.76 -1.92 21.94
C SER A 96 8.45 -2.67 21.69
N GLU A 97 7.39 -2.35 22.44
CA GLU A 97 6.07 -2.95 22.26
C GLU A 97 5.47 -2.61 20.88
N ARG A 98 5.58 -1.34 20.44
CA ARG A 98 5.14 -0.94 19.07
C ARG A 98 5.88 -1.72 18.01
N GLN A 99 7.20 -1.92 18.15
CA GLN A 99 7.98 -2.72 17.22
C GLN A 99 7.50 -4.18 17.20
N ALA A 100 7.21 -4.76 18.36
CA ALA A 100 6.67 -6.12 18.45
C ALA A 100 5.27 -6.24 17.80
N MET A 101 4.38 -5.25 18.03
CA MET A 101 3.04 -5.22 17.44
C MET A 101 3.06 -5.12 15.90
N LEU A 102 4.10 -4.54 15.32
CA LEU A 102 4.24 -4.36 13.86
C LEU A 102 4.87 -5.58 13.16
N GLN A 103 5.30 -6.62 13.89
CA GLN A 103 5.88 -7.82 13.28
C GLN A 103 4.80 -8.67 12.60
N GLY A 104 5.04 -9.07 11.35
CA GLY A 104 4.15 -9.94 10.59
C GLY A 104 2.85 -9.28 10.11
N ILE A 105 2.74 -7.97 10.19
CA ILE A 105 1.54 -7.22 9.82
C ILE A 105 1.63 -6.78 8.36
N ASP A 106 0.60 -7.13 7.59
CA ASP A 106 0.50 -6.78 6.17
C ASP A 106 -0.62 -5.76 5.87
N ALA A 107 -1.41 -5.37 6.90
CA ALA A 107 -2.36 -4.26 6.78
C ALA A 107 -2.45 -3.44 8.07
N LEU A 108 -2.61 -2.14 7.92
CA LEU A 108 -2.81 -1.19 9.01
C LEU A 108 -4.14 -0.48 8.84
N ILE A 109 -4.83 -0.23 9.95
CA ILE A 109 -6.12 0.48 9.99
C ILE A 109 -6.03 1.53 11.08
N THR A 110 -6.54 2.74 10.85
CA THR A 110 -6.63 3.75 11.92
C THR A 110 -7.76 4.75 11.69
N ARG A 111 -8.25 5.30 12.82
CA ARG A 111 -9.07 6.51 12.88
C ARG A 111 -8.36 7.66 13.61
N MET A 112 -7.10 7.48 13.97
CA MET A 112 -6.33 8.45 14.76
C MET A 112 -5.71 9.50 13.83
N PRO A 113 -6.08 10.81 13.98
CA PRO A 113 -5.49 11.86 13.15
C PRO A 113 -3.98 12.01 13.38
N GLY A 114 -3.25 12.27 12.33
CA GLY A 114 -1.80 12.46 12.37
C GLY A 114 -0.99 11.16 12.43
N CYS A 115 -1.63 9.99 12.43
CA CYS A 115 -0.95 8.71 12.26
C CYS A 115 -0.88 8.36 10.78
N CYS A 116 0.30 8.43 10.20
CA CYS A 116 0.52 8.07 8.79
C CYS A 116 0.85 6.58 8.70
N ILE A 117 -0.15 5.77 8.36
CA ILE A 117 0.02 4.34 8.16
C ILE A 117 0.52 4.06 6.76
N CYS A 118 1.57 3.26 6.65
CA CYS A 118 2.29 3.02 5.40
C CYS A 118 2.53 1.54 5.18
N ILE A 119 2.64 1.16 3.90
CA ILE A 119 3.10 -0.15 3.46
C ILE A 119 4.20 0.00 2.41
N SER A 120 5.08 -1.00 2.36
CA SER A 120 6.25 -1.03 1.47
C SER A 120 6.05 -2.07 0.39
N THR A 121 6.24 -1.69 -0.88
CA THR A 121 6.08 -2.61 -2.01
C THR A 121 7.22 -2.50 -3.02
N ALA A 122 7.43 -3.57 -3.76
CA ALA A 122 8.16 -3.62 -5.03
C ALA A 122 7.56 -4.79 -5.80
N ASP A 123 6.62 -4.50 -6.69
CA ASP A 123 5.75 -5.39 -7.47
C ASP A 123 4.45 -5.83 -6.78
N CYS A 124 4.43 -6.07 -5.46
CA CYS A 124 3.17 -6.30 -4.73
C CYS A 124 2.24 -5.09 -4.84
N ILE A 125 0.93 -5.33 -4.73
CA ILE A 125 -0.09 -4.29 -4.90
C ILE A 125 -0.32 -3.57 -3.57
N PRO A 126 -0.05 -2.25 -3.47
CA PRO A 126 -0.52 -1.45 -2.35
C PRO A 126 -1.98 -1.08 -2.57
N VAL A 127 -2.81 -1.21 -1.53
CA VAL A 127 -4.18 -0.71 -1.55
C VAL A 127 -4.40 0.23 -0.38
N LEU A 128 -4.81 1.48 -0.70
CA LEU A 128 -5.18 2.48 0.30
C LEU A 128 -6.70 2.62 0.33
N LEU A 129 -7.28 2.62 1.53
CA LEU A 129 -8.72 2.69 1.74
C LEU A 129 -9.06 3.89 2.61
N TYR A 130 -10.17 4.56 2.28
CA TYR A 130 -10.75 5.63 3.08
C TYR A 130 -12.26 5.44 3.23
N ASP A 131 -12.74 5.18 4.46
CA ASP A 131 -14.16 5.29 4.83
C ASP A 131 -14.46 6.75 5.17
N ARG A 132 -15.09 7.44 4.23
CA ARG A 132 -15.39 8.88 4.32
C ARG A 132 -16.44 9.24 5.38
N GLN A 133 -17.33 8.30 5.72
CA GLN A 133 -18.39 8.56 6.70
C GLN A 133 -17.88 8.41 8.14
N ARG A 134 -16.99 7.44 8.37
CA ARG A 134 -16.48 7.12 9.71
C ARG A 134 -15.09 7.69 9.95
N ARG A 135 -14.50 8.29 8.91
CA ARG A 135 -13.14 8.83 8.92
C ARG A 135 -12.15 7.78 9.40
N ILE A 136 -12.03 6.71 8.63
CA ILE A 136 -11.11 5.60 8.88
C ILE A 136 -10.28 5.40 7.63
N VAL A 137 -8.99 5.21 7.82
CA VAL A 137 -8.07 4.89 6.74
C VAL A 137 -7.43 3.53 6.96
N ALA A 138 -7.08 2.84 5.84
CA ALA A 138 -6.30 1.63 5.89
C ALA A 138 -5.26 1.60 4.77
N ALA A 139 -4.15 0.92 5.04
CA ALA A 139 -3.09 0.64 4.06
C ALA A 139 -2.84 -0.88 4.04
N VAL A 140 -2.96 -1.50 2.87
CA VAL A 140 -2.93 -2.97 2.70
C VAL A 140 -1.82 -3.35 1.72
N HIS A 141 -0.95 -4.27 2.13
CA HIS A 141 0.05 -4.90 1.29
C HIS A 141 -0.52 -6.19 0.68
N ALA A 142 -0.97 -6.11 -0.57
CA ALA A 142 -1.54 -7.24 -1.28
C ALA A 142 -0.54 -7.87 -2.26
N GLY A 143 0.48 -8.57 -1.73
CA GLY A 143 1.29 -9.51 -2.51
C GLY A 143 0.43 -10.72 -2.94
N TRP A 144 0.92 -11.58 -3.86
CA TRP A 144 0.11 -12.69 -4.37
C TRP A 144 -0.39 -13.62 -3.26
N ARG A 145 0.43 -13.92 -2.24
CA ARG A 145 0.02 -14.77 -1.09
C ARG A 145 -1.07 -14.10 -0.25
N GLY A 146 -0.92 -12.81 0.04
CA GLY A 146 -1.95 -12.04 0.74
C GLY A 146 -3.23 -11.93 -0.08
N THR A 147 -3.12 -11.70 -1.39
CA THR A 147 -4.26 -11.58 -2.31
C THR A 147 -5.06 -12.89 -2.38
N VAL A 148 -4.39 -14.03 -2.59
CA VAL A 148 -5.05 -15.33 -2.65
C VAL A 148 -5.75 -15.68 -1.33
N ASN A 149 -5.13 -15.31 -0.20
CA ASN A 149 -5.70 -15.49 1.15
C ASN A 149 -6.65 -14.37 1.59
N ARG A 150 -7.09 -13.51 0.65
CA ARG A 150 -8.13 -12.49 0.85
C ARG A 150 -7.77 -11.41 1.87
N ILE A 151 -6.51 -10.94 1.92
CA ILE A 151 -6.09 -9.90 2.88
C ILE A 151 -6.95 -8.64 2.79
N LEU A 152 -7.29 -8.20 1.58
CA LEU A 152 -8.08 -6.98 1.37
C LEU A 152 -9.51 -7.14 1.91
N ALA A 153 -10.16 -8.27 1.60
CA ALA A 153 -11.49 -8.58 2.13
C ALA A 153 -11.46 -8.70 3.67
N LYS A 154 -10.45 -9.39 4.23
CA LYS A 154 -10.27 -9.50 5.69
C LYS A 154 -10.08 -8.13 6.35
N THR A 155 -9.31 -7.23 5.73
CA THR A 155 -9.12 -5.88 6.23
C THR A 155 -10.43 -5.09 6.21
N LEU A 156 -11.21 -5.16 5.12
CA LEU A 156 -12.51 -4.52 5.00
C LEU A 156 -13.51 -5.05 6.04
N HIS A 157 -13.56 -6.37 6.24
CA HIS A 157 -14.40 -6.98 7.29
C HIS A 157 -13.95 -6.56 8.70
N ARG A 158 -12.65 -6.39 8.93
CA ARG A 158 -12.16 -5.86 10.20
C ARG A 158 -12.58 -4.40 10.41
N MET A 159 -12.53 -3.56 9.37
CA MET A 159 -13.07 -2.18 9.40
C MET A 159 -14.59 -2.19 9.66
N GLN A 160 -15.33 -3.12 9.04
CA GLN A 160 -16.76 -3.29 9.28
C GLN A 160 -17.04 -3.69 10.72
N SER A 161 -16.35 -4.70 11.25
CA SER A 161 -16.58 -5.22 12.61
C SER A 161 -16.19 -4.22 13.69
N ALA A 162 -15.07 -3.48 13.51
CA ALA A 162 -14.59 -2.52 14.50
C ALA A 162 -15.32 -1.18 14.46
N TYR A 163 -15.79 -0.76 13.29
CA TYR A 163 -16.27 0.60 13.06
C TYR A 163 -17.59 0.70 12.29
N GLY A 164 -18.13 -0.41 11.81
CA GLY A 164 -19.35 -0.43 11.00
C GLY A 164 -19.17 0.10 9.58
N THR A 165 -17.96 0.02 9.01
CA THR A 165 -17.67 0.41 7.62
C THR A 165 -18.59 -0.32 6.64
N ARG A 166 -19.10 0.39 5.63
CA ARG A 166 -19.91 -0.17 4.54
C ARG A 166 -19.21 0.08 3.22
N GLY A 167 -19.29 -0.85 2.27
CA GLY A 167 -18.65 -0.72 0.97
C GLY A 167 -18.98 0.57 0.24
N THR A 168 -20.23 1.03 0.31
CA THR A 168 -20.70 2.29 -0.30
C THR A 168 -20.01 3.55 0.27
N ASP A 169 -19.40 3.47 1.44
CA ASP A 169 -18.73 4.58 2.10
C ASP A 169 -17.21 4.59 1.82
N VAL A 170 -16.67 3.47 1.28
CA VAL A 170 -15.23 3.28 1.05
C VAL A 170 -14.80 3.82 -0.31
N ILE A 171 -13.73 4.59 -0.30
CA ILE A 171 -12.94 4.94 -1.49
C ILE A 171 -11.68 4.11 -1.44
N ALA A 172 -11.33 3.46 -2.56
CA ALA A 172 -10.21 2.54 -2.66
C ALA A 172 -9.25 2.95 -3.78
N CYS A 173 -7.96 2.92 -3.48
CA CYS A 173 -6.88 3.22 -4.40
C CYS A 173 -5.98 2.00 -4.54
N ILE A 174 -5.98 1.37 -5.70
CA ILE A 174 -5.07 0.27 -6.06
C ILE A 174 -3.83 0.90 -6.68
N GLY A 175 -2.68 0.76 -6.04
CA GLY A 175 -1.46 1.48 -6.42
C GLY A 175 -0.58 0.77 -7.45
N PRO A 176 0.59 1.36 -7.74
CA PRO A 176 1.58 0.78 -8.63
C PRO A 176 2.03 -0.61 -8.15
N GLY A 177 2.10 -1.55 -9.10
CA GLY A 177 2.54 -2.92 -8.84
C GLY A 177 2.84 -3.65 -10.14
N ILE A 178 3.13 -4.93 -10.10
CA ILE A 178 3.42 -5.70 -11.30
C ILE A 178 2.13 -5.99 -12.09
N SER A 179 2.13 -5.70 -13.39
CA SER A 179 0.97 -5.92 -14.26
C SER A 179 0.81 -7.38 -14.68
N LEU A 180 -0.38 -7.75 -15.17
CA LEU A 180 -0.68 -9.05 -15.79
C LEU A 180 0.42 -9.48 -16.77
N ASP A 181 0.79 -8.60 -17.72
CA ASP A 181 1.79 -8.92 -18.74
C ASP A 181 3.18 -9.22 -18.19
N SER A 182 3.50 -8.75 -16.99
CA SER A 182 4.81 -8.88 -16.37
C SER A 182 4.86 -9.89 -15.23
N PHE A 183 3.70 -10.30 -14.71
CA PHE A 183 3.61 -11.22 -13.58
C PHE A 183 3.43 -12.67 -14.05
N GLU A 184 4.48 -13.20 -14.68
CA GLU A 184 4.61 -14.62 -14.96
C GLU A 184 4.76 -15.42 -13.68
N VAL A 185 4.04 -16.54 -13.56
CA VAL A 185 3.97 -17.37 -12.36
C VAL A 185 4.17 -18.85 -12.66
N GLY A 186 4.59 -19.62 -11.68
CA GLY A 186 4.57 -21.06 -11.71
C GLY A 186 3.16 -21.62 -11.49
N ASP A 187 3.00 -22.92 -11.80
CA ASP A 187 1.71 -23.59 -11.69
C ASP A 187 1.17 -23.57 -10.24
N GLU A 188 2.06 -23.59 -9.26
CA GLU A 188 1.70 -23.52 -7.83
C GLU A 188 0.97 -22.24 -7.46
N VAL A 189 1.31 -21.11 -8.10
CA VAL A 189 0.63 -19.83 -7.86
C VAL A 189 -0.74 -19.82 -8.55
N TYR A 190 -0.79 -20.29 -9.80
CA TYR A 190 -2.05 -20.42 -10.55
C TYR A 190 -3.05 -21.30 -9.80
N GLU A 191 -2.60 -22.50 -9.36
CA GLU A 191 -3.43 -23.45 -8.63
C GLU A 191 -3.90 -22.90 -7.26
N ALA A 192 -3.08 -22.10 -6.60
CA ALA A 192 -3.48 -21.46 -5.34
C ALA A 192 -4.69 -20.52 -5.58
N PHE A 193 -4.68 -19.69 -6.62
CA PHE A 193 -5.83 -18.83 -6.95
C PHE A 193 -7.06 -19.63 -7.39
N ARG A 194 -6.86 -20.69 -8.17
CA ARG A 194 -7.94 -21.57 -8.62
C ARG A 194 -8.62 -22.29 -7.46
N THR A 195 -7.85 -22.82 -6.53
CA THR A 195 -8.34 -23.53 -5.33
C THR A 195 -9.14 -22.60 -4.41
N GLU A 196 -8.74 -21.33 -4.31
CA GLU A 196 -9.45 -20.30 -3.55
C GLU A 196 -10.62 -19.67 -4.33
N ASN A 197 -11.07 -20.33 -5.41
CA ASN A 197 -12.22 -19.95 -6.21
C ASN A 197 -12.17 -18.52 -6.76
N PHE A 198 -10.98 -18.06 -7.21
CA PHE A 198 -10.92 -16.86 -8.02
C PHE A 198 -11.41 -17.19 -9.45
N PRO A 199 -12.15 -16.27 -10.11
CA PRO A 199 -12.58 -16.44 -11.49
C PRO A 199 -11.37 -16.30 -12.43
N MET A 200 -10.68 -17.41 -12.68
CA MET A 200 -9.39 -17.44 -13.37
C MET A 200 -9.45 -16.86 -14.79
N GLU A 201 -10.59 -16.95 -15.44
CA GLU A 201 -10.84 -16.35 -16.76
C GLU A 201 -10.76 -14.82 -16.77
N TYR A 202 -10.93 -14.16 -15.61
CA TYR A 202 -10.84 -12.70 -15.46
C TYR A 202 -9.48 -12.23 -14.95
N ILE A 203 -8.73 -13.10 -14.25
CA ILE A 203 -7.49 -12.69 -13.59
C ILE A 203 -6.25 -13.38 -14.15
N SER A 204 -6.37 -14.28 -15.13
CA SER A 204 -5.21 -14.99 -15.66
C SER A 204 -5.20 -15.11 -17.17
N VAL A 205 -4.01 -15.21 -17.72
CA VAL A 205 -3.77 -15.47 -19.15
C VAL A 205 -2.64 -16.50 -19.28
N TRP A 206 -2.85 -17.51 -20.10
CA TRP A 206 -1.80 -18.42 -20.54
C TRP A 206 -0.99 -17.79 -21.66
N LYS A 207 0.33 -17.81 -21.56
CA LYS A 207 1.26 -17.32 -22.59
C LYS A 207 1.94 -18.52 -23.29
N PRO A 208 1.58 -18.82 -24.54
CA PRO A 208 2.17 -19.94 -25.28
C PRO A 208 3.68 -19.82 -25.45
N GLU A 209 4.20 -18.58 -25.53
CA GLU A 209 5.60 -18.28 -25.79
C GLU A 209 6.52 -18.72 -24.64
N THR A 210 6.02 -18.63 -23.40
CA THR A 210 6.77 -18.98 -22.20
C THR A 210 6.28 -20.26 -21.55
N HIS A 211 5.16 -20.84 -22.02
CA HIS A 211 4.45 -21.94 -21.39
C HIS A 211 4.16 -21.67 -19.89
N LYS A 212 3.68 -20.47 -19.59
CA LYS A 212 3.39 -20.00 -18.24
C LYS A 212 2.07 -19.24 -18.17
N TYR A 213 1.48 -19.27 -16.97
CA TYR A 213 0.39 -18.38 -16.62
C TYR A 213 0.91 -17.02 -16.17
N HIS A 214 0.14 -16.00 -16.47
CA HIS A 214 0.28 -14.67 -15.93
C HIS A 214 -0.96 -14.35 -15.11
N ILE A 215 -0.82 -13.62 -13.98
CA ILE A 215 -1.94 -13.27 -13.09
C ILE A 215 -2.06 -11.76 -12.94
N ASP A 216 -3.29 -11.28 -13.02
CA ASP A 216 -3.65 -9.88 -12.74
C ASP A 216 -4.00 -9.69 -11.26
N LEU A 217 -3.01 -9.24 -10.49
CA LEU A 217 -3.22 -8.94 -9.07
C LEU A 217 -4.10 -7.70 -8.87
N TRP A 218 -4.13 -6.75 -9.83
CA TRP A 218 -5.04 -5.60 -9.75
C TRP A 218 -6.48 -6.04 -9.89
N ALA A 219 -6.79 -6.89 -10.88
CA ALA A 219 -8.12 -7.46 -11.07
C ALA A 219 -8.55 -8.31 -9.86
N ALA A 220 -7.66 -9.16 -9.33
CA ALA A 220 -7.94 -10.00 -8.18
C ALA A 220 -8.26 -9.18 -6.90
N ASN A 221 -7.60 -8.05 -6.69
CA ASN A 221 -7.91 -7.14 -5.59
C ASN A 221 -9.17 -6.31 -5.86
N ARG A 222 -9.42 -5.89 -7.11
CA ARG A 222 -10.66 -5.21 -7.48
C ARG A 222 -11.90 -6.08 -7.23
N LEU A 223 -11.82 -7.39 -7.49
CA LEU A 223 -12.90 -8.34 -7.17
C LEU A 223 -13.22 -8.30 -5.67
N GLN A 224 -12.24 -8.38 -4.79
CA GLN A 224 -12.45 -8.31 -3.34
C GLN A 224 -13.12 -7.00 -2.88
N LEU A 225 -12.78 -5.86 -3.52
CA LEU A 225 -13.45 -4.58 -3.26
C LEU A 225 -14.92 -4.61 -3.71
N SER A 226 -15.18 -5.14 -4.91
CA SER A 226 -16.52 -5.25 -5.48
C SER A 226 -17.40 -6.19 -4.66
N ASP A 227 -16.88 -7.33 -4.24
CA ASP A 227 -17.58 -8.30 -3.40
C ASP A 227 -17.96 -7.72 -2.03
N PHE A 228 -17.15 -6.80 -1.47
CA PHE A 228 -17.49 -6.04 -0.26
C PHE A 228 -18.51 -4.92 -0.51
N GLY A 229 -18.85 -4.64 -1.77
CA GLY A 229 -19.82 -3.63 -2.15
C GLY A 229 -19.24 -2.22 -2.36
N VAL A 230 -17.93 -2.10 -2.64
CA VAL A 230 -17.32 -0.82 -3.04
C VAL A 230 -17.74 -0.49 -4.47
N PRO A 231 -18.40 0.65 -4.72
CA PRO A 231 -18.85 1.01 -6.07
C PRO A 231 -17.67 1.22 -7.03
N PRO A 232 -17.74 0.77 -8.30
CA PRO A 232 -16.64 0.92 -9.27
C PRO A 232 -16.12 2.35 -9.41
N ARG A 233 -16.99 3.37 -9.30
CA ARG A 233 -16.62 4.79 -9.38
C ARG A 233 -15.80 5.28 -8.17
N GLN A 234 -15.75 4.51 -7.09
CA GLN A 234 -14.97 4.78 -5.88
C GLN A 234 -13.65 4.00 -5.84
N ILE A 235 -13.31 3.30 -6.92
CA ILE A 235 -12.07 2.53 -7.06
C ILE A 235 -11.22 3.16 -8.15
N GLU A 236 -10.06 3.73 -7.76
CA GLU A 236 -9.02 4.15 -8.69
C GLU A 236 -7.93 3.08 -8.77
N ASN A 237 -7.56 2.67 -9.99
CA ASN A 237 -6.39 1.84 -10.24
C ASN A 237 -5.32 2.71 -10.89
N ALA A 238 -4.14 2.76 -10.31
CA ALA A 238 -2.99 3.50 -10.85
C ALA A 238 -2.59 3.06 -12.26
N GLY A 239 -2.77 1.76 -12.59
CA GLY A 239 -2.42 1.21 -13.90
C GLY A 239 -0.91 1.27 -14.22
N ILE A 240 -0.07 1.46 -13.21
CA ILE A 240 1.39 1.63 -13.35
C ILE A 240 2.09 0.31 -13.04
N CYS A 241 2.75 -0.27 -14.06
CA CYS A 241 3.54 -1.49 -13.90
C CYS A 241 4.95 -1.16 -13.40
N THR A 242 5.27 -1.55 -12.17
CA THR A 242 6.58 -1.31 -11.54
C THR A 242 7.72 -2.04 -12.27
N TYR A 243 7.46 -3.21 -12.85
CA TYR A 243 8.44 -3.94 -13.64
C TYR A 243 8.82 -3.21 -14.94
N ARG A 244 7.81 -2.66 -15.64
CA ARG A 244 8.03 -1.90 -16.90
C ARG A 244 8.60 -0.53 -16.64
N GLN A 245 8.11 0.14 -15.60
CA GLN A 245 8.52 1.49 -15.21
C GLN A 245 9.53 1.45 -14.05
N HIS A 246 10.49 0.53 -14.10
CA HIS A 246 11.50 0.32 -13.05
C HIS A 246 12.50 1.49 -12.92
N GLU A 247 12.52 2.40 -13.87
CA GLU A 247 13.27 3.66 -13.76
C GLU A 247 12.60 4.65 -12.80
N ASP A 248 11.26 4.60 -12.71
CA ASP A 248 10.47 5.46 -11.83
C ASP A 248 10.06 4.77 -10.52
N PHE A 249 10.00 3.42 -10.50
CA PHE A 249 9.53 2.63 -9.37
C PHE A 249 10.46 1.46 -9.05
N PHE A 250 10.57 1.12 -7.77
CA PHE A 250 11.27 -0.09 -7.38
C PHE A 250 10.47 -1.34 -7.79
N SER A 251 11.17 -2.32 -8.38
CA SER A 251 10.63 -3.62 -8.76
C SER A 251 11.58 -4.71 -8.29
N ALA A 252 11.13 -5.61 -7.43
CA ALA A 252 11.92 -6.73 -6.94
C ALA A 252 12.16 -7.77 -8.04
N ARG A 253 11.21 -7.96 -8.94
CA ARG A 253 11.33 -8.83 -10.13
C ARG A 253 12.42 -8.34 -11.09
N ARG A 254 12.57 -7.02 -11.22
CA ARG A 254 13.53 -6.39 -12.14
C ARG A 254 14.89 -6.16 -11.52
N LEU A 255 14.92 -5.69 -10.26
CA LEU A 255 16.13 -5.19 -9.58
C LEU A 255 16.68 -6.20 -8.55
N GLY A 256 15.95 -7.30 -8.32
CA GLY A 256 16.27 -8.25 -7.27
C GLY A 256 15.66 -7.88 -5.92
N ILE A 257 15.59 -8.88 -5.02
CA ILE A 257 14.98 -8.73 -3.69
C ILE A 257 15.73 -7.74 -2.79
N LYS A 258 17.04 -7.58 -3.01
CA LYS A 258 17.89 -6.61 -2.30
C LYS A 258 17.86 -5.25 -3.03
N SER A 259 16.70 -4.66 -3.13
CA SER A 259 16.46 -3.35 -3.75
C SER A 259 15.58 -2.48 -2.85
N GLY A 260 15.43 -1.20 -3.21
CA GLY A 260 14.54 -0.28 -2.49
C GLY A 260 13.08 -0.69 -2.59
N ARG A 261 12.24 0.02 -1.84
CA ARG A 261 10.78 -0.17 -1.83
C ARG A 261 10.07 1.15 -2.06
N ILE A 262 8.98 1.07 -2.79
CA ILE A 262 7.95 2.10 -2.86
C ILE A 262 7.28 2.16 -1.50
N LEU A 263 7.08 3.35 -0.96
CA LEU A 263 6.26 3.55 0.24
C LEU A 263 4.91 4.14 -0.18
N SER A 264 3.83 3.48 0.19
CA SER A 264 2.47 3.98 0.01
C SER A 264 1.86 4.26 1.37
N GLY A 265 1.34 5.45 1.57
CA GLY A 265 0.83 5.88 2.88
C GLY A 265 -0.46 6.67 2.79
N ILE A 266 -1.24 6.60 3.86
CA ILE A 266 -2.48 7.36 4.05
C ILE A 266 -2.63 7.77 5.52
N MET A 267 -3.21 8.95 5.76
CA MET A 267 -3.52 9.42 7.10
C MET A 267 -4.73 10.35 7.10
N LEU A 268 -5.37 10.45 8.25
CA LEU A 268 -6.30 11.54 8.57
C LEU A 268 -5.50 12.75 9.02
N ASN A 269 -5.75 13.90 8.40
CA ASN A 269 -5.14 15.16 8.79
C ASN A 269 -5.66 15.60 10.17
N ARG A 270 -4.77 16.18 10.98
CA ARG A 270 -5.20 16.87 12.20
C ARG A 270 -6.10 18.02 11.80
N GLN A 271 -7.23 18.18 12.51
CA GLN A 271 -8.02 19.39 12.39
C GLN A 271 -7.18 20.53 12.99
N GLU A 272 -6.98 21.59 12.24
CA GLU A 272 -6.50 22.84 12.83
C GLU A 272 -7.48 23.22 13.95
N LYS A 273 -6.97 23.36 15.18
CA LYS A 273 -7.77 23.97 16.23
C LYS A 273 -8.09 25.37 15.74
N GLU A 274 -9.36 25.67 15.45
CA GLU A 274 -9.81 27.04 15.37
C GLU A 274 -9.32 27.73 16.66
N GLU A 275 -8.30 28.57 16.54
CA GLU A 275 -7.95 29.50 17.59
C GLU A 275 -9.19 30.41 17.78
N ARG A 276 -10.00 30.05 18.75
CA ARG A 276 -11.07 30.97 19.22
C ARG A 276 -10.38 32.23 19.69
N LYS A 277 -10.45 33.25 18.83
CA LYS A 277 -10.15 34.62 19.18
C LYS A 277 -11.12 35.11 20.30
#